data_c13cb2b99814e0942fa67ab26f4abc3e
#
_entry.id   c13cb2b99814e0942fa67ab26f4abc3e
#
_cell.length_a   1.000
_cell.length_b   1.000
_cell.length_c   1.000
_cell.angle_alpha   90.00
_cell.angle_beta   90.00
_cell.angle_gamma   90.00
#
_symmetry.space_group_name_H-M   'P 1'
#
loop_
_entity.id
_entity.type
_entity.pdbx_description
1 polymer ?
#
loop_
_entity_poly.entity_id
_entity_poly.type
_entity_poly.pdbx_seq_one_letter_code
_entity_poly.pdbx_strand_id
1 'polypeptide(L)'
;AEIARLHGATVIGLTWVMASPLVAHCDYVETYTFGEGKDVAGEKTIQCLLTAVELLQQTEGYVHYDDFLDGVSKINRIVYRACEHVAERAQAFAQEYKDDKVIYTVASGAGYGASYLQSICIFMEMQWIHSACIHSGEFFHGPFEITDANTPFFVQLSEGSTRPVDER
;
A
#
# COMPACT_ATOMS: atom_id res chain seq x y z
N ALA A 1 14.30 -9.93 14.87
CA ALA A 1 13.62 -11.01 15.61
C ALA A 1 14.43 -11.40 16.87
N GLU A 2 15.60 -12.02 16.73
CA GLU A 2 16.42 -12.52 17.84
C GLU A 2 16.71 -11.46 18.92
N ILE A 3 17.19 -10.29 18.54
CA ILE A 3 17.47 -9.17 19.46
C ILE A 3 16.21 -8.76 20.23
N ALA A 4 15.07 -8.66 19.55
CA ALA A 4 13.81 -8.30 20.18
C ALA A 4 13.39 -9.32 21.25
N ARG A 5 13.52 -10.62 20.94
CA ARG A 5 13.24 -11.69 21.92
C ARG A 5 14.18 -11.64 23.14
N LEU A 6 15.47 -11.38 22.91
CA LEU A 6 16.44 -11.21 24.00
C LEU A 6 16.08 -10.06 24.95
N HIS A 7 15.37 -9.05 24.44
CA HIS A 7 14.84 -7.95 25.25
C HIS A 7 13.41 -8.18 25.75
N GLY A 8 12.90 -9.39 25.67
CA GLY A 8 11.59 -9.77 26.21
C GLY A 8 10.38 -9.40 25.34
N ALA A 9 10.62 -9.01 24.08
CA ALA A 9 9.51 -8.75 23.15
C ALA A 9 8.94 -10.06 22.58
N THR A 10 7.63 -10.13 22.45
CA THR A 10 6.98 -11.16 21.65
C THR A 10 7.17 -10.84 20.17
N VAL A 11 7.64 -11.80 19.40
CA VAL A 11 7.94 -11.63 17.97
C VAL A 11 6.97 -12.46 17.14
N ILE A 12 6.19 -11.76 16.31
CA ILE A 12 5.32 -12.35 15.31
C ILE A 12 6.02 -12.21 13.94
N GLY A 13 6.31 -13.33 13.31
CA GLY A 13 6.94 -13.35 11.98
C GLY A 13 5.92 -13.60 10.88
N LEU A 14 5.95 -12.76 9.83
CA LEU A 14 5.20 -13.03 8.61
C LEU A 14 6.16 -13.54 7.53
N THR A 15 5.86 -14.68 6.96
CA THR A 15 6.67 -15.28 5.88
C THR A 15 5.78 -16.04 4.90
N TRP A 16 6.21 -16.14 3.63
CA TRP A 16 5.51 -16.98 2.66
C TRP A 16 6.02 -18.42 2.67
N VAL A 17 7.18 -18.65 3.30
CA VAL A 17 7.84 -19.95 3.31
C VAL A 17 8.20 -20.36 4.75
N MET A 18 7.62 -21.45 5.24
CA MET A 18 7.89 -21.98 6.59
C MET A 18 9.33 -22.46 6.81
N ALA A 19 10.08 -22.71 5.73
CA ALA A 19 11.51 -23.03 5.81
C ALA A 19 12.41 -21.78 5.94
N SER A 20 11.82 -20.58 6.06
CA SER A 20 12.58 -19.33 6.25
C SER A 20 13.36 -19.36 7.57
N PRO A 21 14.64 -18.93 7.60
CA PRO A 21 15.39 -18.78 8.83
C PRO A 21 14.73 -17.87 9.88
N LEU A 22 13.86 -16.96 9.45
CA LEU A 22 13.08 -16.09 10.32
C LEU A 22 12.25 -16.89 11.33
N VAL A 23 11.68 -18.02 10.91
CA VAL A 23 10.77 -18.85 11.72
C VAL A 23 11.39 -19.27 13.05
N ALA A 24 12.69 -19.62 13.06
CA ALA A 24 13.40 -20.03 14.28
C ALA A 24 13.54 -18.91 15.33
N HIS A 25 13.32 -17.65 14.92
CA HIS A 25 13.49 -16.47 15.78
C HIS A 25 12.16 -15.80 16.15
N CYS A 26 11.02 -16.42 15.84
CA CYS A 26 9.69 -15.91 16.13
C CYS A 26 9.00 -16.74 17.22
N ASP A 27 8.14 -16.10 17.99
CA ASP A 27 7.26 -16.78 18.96
C ASP A 27 5.98 -17.28 18.27
N TYR A 28 5.52 -16.51 17.28
CA TYR A 28 4.40 -16.85 16.41
C TYR A 28 4.78 -16.65 14.97
N VAL A 29 4.22 -17.44 14.08
CA VAL A 29 4.48 -17.34 12.63
C VAL A 29 3.17 -17.38 11.88
N GLU A 30 2.96 -16.36 11.08
CA GLU A 30 1.88 -16.26 10.10
C GLU A 30 2.42 -16.45 8.70
N THR A 31 1.65 -17.09 7.85
CA THR A 31 2.01 -17.27 6.44
C THR A 31 1.13 -16.42 5.55
N TYR A 32 1.74 -15.90 4.48
CA TYR A 32 1.02 -15.18 3.44
C TYR A 32 1.25 -15.82 2.08
N THR A 33 0.34 -15.55 1.13
CA THR A 33 0.52 -15.97 -0.26
C THR A 33 1.43 -14.98 -0.99
N PHE A 34 2.26 -15.52 -1.89
CA PHE A 34 3.15 -14.72 -2.72
C PHE A 34 3.14 -15.23 -4.16
N GLY A 35 3.12 -14.32 -5.12
CA GLY A 35 3.16 -14.64 -6.55
C GLY A 35 1.98 -14.05 -7.32
N GLU A 36 1.78 -14.51 -8.54
CA GLU A 36 0.70 -14.07 -9.45
C GLU A 36 -0.69 -14.58 -9.04
N GLY A 37 -0.88 -14.78 -7.76
CA GLY A 37 -2.14 -15.28 -7.21
C GLY A 37 -3.26 -14.24 -7.30
N LYS A 38 -4.49 -14.74 -7.40
CA LYS A 38 -5.70 -13.91 -7.33
C LYS A 38 -6.22 -13.79 -5.88
N ASP A 39 -5.41 -14.15 -4.91
CA ASP A 39 -5.77 -14.15 -3.50
C ASP A 39 -5.16 -12.95 -2.78
N VAL A 40 -5.75 -11.78 -3.01
CA VAL A 40 -5.36 -10.53 -2.34
C VAL A 40 -5.52 -10.62 -0.83
N ALA A 41 -6.56 -11.31 -0.35
CA ALA A 41 -6.78 -11.51 1.08
C ALA A 41 -5.63 -12.25 1.75
N GLY A 42 -5.03 -13.21 1.04
CA GLY A 42 -3.88 -13.98 1.53
C GLY A 42 -2.53 -13.28 1.41
N GLU A 43 -2.45 -12.12 0.74
CA GLU A 43 -1.19 -11.42 0.52
C GLU A 43 -0.65 -10.74 1.79
N LYS A 44 0.65 -10.52 1.81
CA LYS A 44 1.40 -9.95 2.93
C LYS A 44 0.75 -8.70 3.55
N THR A 45 0.29 -7.77 2.72
CA THR A 45 -0.29 -6.51 3.20
C THR A 45 -1.57 -6.73 4.01
N ILE A 46 -2.46 -7.58 3.51
CA ILE A 46 -3.71 -7.90 4.22
C ILE A 46 -3.42 -8.74 5.46
N GLN A 47 -2.48 -9.70 5.42
CA GLN A 47 -2.10 -10.49 6.58
C GLN A 47 -1.46 -9.63 7.69
N CYS A 48 -0.62 -8.64 7.34
CA CYS A 48 -0.11 -7.67 8.30
C CYS A 48 -1.25 -6.85 8.95
N LEU A 49 -2.21 -6.41 8.14
CA LEU A 49 -3.34 -5.62 8.62
C LEU A 49 -4.27 -6.46 9.50
N LEU A 50 -4.56 -7.70 9.12
CA LEU A 50 -5.33 -8.67 9.93
C LEU A 50 -4.67 -8.88 11.28
N THR A 51 -3.36 -9.14 11.32
CA THR A 51 -2.62 -9.33 12.57
C THR A 51 -2.71 -8.10 13.47
N ALA A 52 -2.57 -6.90 12.90
CA ALA A 52 -2.65 -5.65 13.66
C ALA A 52 -4.07 -5.39 14.21
N VAL A 53 -5.10 -5.62 13.39
CA VAL A 53 -6.50 -5.41 13.78
C VAL A 53 -6.94 -6.48 14.80
N GLU A 54 -6.49 -7.72 14.65
CA GLU A 54 -6.76 -8.79 15.62
C GLU A 54 -6.12 -8.45 16.98
N LEU A 55 -4.88 -7.97 16.99
CA LEU A 55 -4.22 -7.53 18.22
C LEU A 55 -5.00 -6.38 18.89
N LEU A 56 -5.43 -5.39 18.12
CA LEU A 56 -6.25 -4.29 18.61
C LEU A 56 -7.57 -4.80 19.20
N GLN A 57 -8.24 -5.71 18.52
CA GLN A 57 -9.50 -6.30 18.98
C GLN A 57 -9.34 -7.03 20.32
N GLN A 58 -8.25 -7.79 20.49
CA GLN A 58 -8.01 -8.57 21.70
C GLN A 58 -7.54 -7.71 22.88
N THR A 59 -6.90 -6.57 22.65
CA THR A 59 -6.34 -5.72 23.71
C THR A 59 -7.26 -4.59 24.14
N GLU A 60 -7.88 -3.93 23.19
CA GLU A 60 -8.65 -2.70 23.45
C GLU A 60 -10.10 -2.78 22.95
N GLY A 61 -10.39 -3.73 22.07
CA GLY A 61 -11.63 -3.78 21.30
C GLY A 61 -11.62 -2.81 20.14
N TYR A 62 -12.14 -3.26 18.98
CA TYR A 62 -12.25 -2.43 17.79
C TYR A 62 -13.70 -2.39 17.31
N VAL A 63 -14.33 -1.24 17.43
CA VAL A 63 -15.77 -1.05 17.14
C VAL A 63 -16.18 -1.44 15.72
N HIS A 64 -15.24 -1.39 14.75
CA HIS A 64 -15.47 -1.76 13.35
C HIS A 64 -14.87 -3.12 12.98
N TYR A 65 -14.64 -4.01 13.96
CA TYR A 65 -13.99 -5.28 13.72
C TYR A 65 -14.77 -6.17 12.73
N ASP A 66 -16.08 -6.30 12.93
CA ASP A 66 -16.94 -7.10 12.06
C ASP A 66 -17.02 -6.52 10.64
N ASP A 67 -17.13 -5.20 10.51
CA ASP A 67 -17.10 -4.50 9.23
C ASP A 67 -15.77 -4.71 8.49
N PHE A 68 -14.67 -4.70 9.25
CA PHE A 68 -13.34 -4.96 8.72
C PHE A 68 -13.22 -6.39 8.17
N LEU A 69 -13.64 -7.41 8.93
CA LEU A 69 -13.63 -8.80 8.48
C LEU A 69 -14.54 -9.01 7.25
N ASP A 70 -15.72 -8.39 7.25
CA ASP A 70 -16.61 -8.40 6.09
C ASP A 70 -15.92 -7.79 4.85
N GLY A 71 -15.22 -6.67 5.02
CA GLY A 71 -14.40 -6.04 3.97
C GLY A 71 -13.33 -6.97 3.43
N VAL A 72 -12.54 -7.60 4.31
CA VAL A 72 -11.49 -8.56 3.93
C VAL A 72 -12.09 -9.76 3.18
N SER A 73 -13.25 -10.26 3.60
CA SER A 73 -13.92 -11.38 2.92
C SER A 73 -14.29 -11.06 1.45
N LYS A 74 -14.43 -9.79 1.12
CA LYS A 74 -14.82 -9.29 -0.20
C LYS A 74 -13.65 -8.76 -1.04
N ILE A 75 -12.46 -8.57 -0.43
CA ILE A 75 -11.36 -7.83 -1.04
C ILE A 75 -10.91 -8.41 -2.38
N ASN A 76 -10.84 -9.72 -2.53
CA ASN A 76 -10.46 -10.38 -3.77
C ASN A 76 -11.38 -9.95 -4.93
N ARG A 77 -12.69 -9.96 -4.69
CA ARG A 77 -13.68 -9.56 -5.69
C ARG A 77 -13.62 -8.06 -5.99
N ILE A 78 -13.40 -7.23 -4.97
CA ILE A 78 -13.32 -5.77 -5.12
C ILE A 78 -12.11 -5.42 -5.97
N VAL A 79 -10.94 -5.94 -5.63
CA VAL A 79 -9.69 -5.65 -6.36
C VAL A 79 -9.78 -6.15 -7.80
N TYR A 80 -10.29 -7.38 -8.02
CA TYR A 80 -10.46 -7.91 -9.36
C TYR A 80 -11.33 -7.00 -10.24
N ARG A 81 -12.49 -6.60 -9.74
CA ARG A 81 -13.38 -5.66 -10.46
C ARG A 81 -12.76 -4.28 -10.67
N ALA A 82 -12.02 -3.78 -9.70
CA ALA A 82 -11.30 -2.52 -9.84
C ALA A 82 -10.26 -2.60 -10.95
N CYS A 83 -9.48 -3.68 -11.00
CA CYS A 83 -8.51 -3.90 -12.08
C CYS A 83 -9.17 -3.96 -13.46
N GLU A 84 -10.29 -4.68 -13.59
CA GLU A 84 -11.05 -4.72 -14.86
C GLU A 84 -11.56 -3.31 -15.24
N HIS A 85 -12.09 -2.58 -14.26
CA HIS A 85 -12.66 -1.25 -14.49
C HIS A 85 -11.63 -0.22 -14.96
N VAL A 86 -10.39 -0.30 -14.46
CA VAL A 86 -9.34 0.68 -14.79
C VAL A 86 -8.42 0.23 -15.93
N ALA A 87 -8.56 -1.00 -16.44
CA ALA A 87 -7.60 -1.61 -17.36
C ALA A 87 -7.31 -0.74 -18.60
N GLU A 88 -8.34 -0.25 -19.27
CA GLU A 88 -8.19 0.61 -20.47
C GLU A 88 -7.52 1.94 -20.13
N ARG A 89 -7.90 2.56 -19.01
CA ARG A 89 -7.29 3.81 -18.54
C ARG A 89 -5.83 3.63 -18.15
N ALA A 90 -5.51 2.52 -17.47
CA ALA A 90 -4.14 2.18 -17.08
C ALA A 90 -3.27 1.96 -18.32
N GLN A 91 -3.80 1.28 -19.34
CA GLN A 91 -3.09 1.09 -20.60
C GLN A 91 -2.87 2.42 -21.35
N ALA A 92 -3.88 3.29 -21.41
CA ALA A 92 -3.76 4.61 -22.02
C ALA A 92 -2.70 5.45 -21.30
N PHE A 93 -2.76 5.50 -19.96
CA PHE A 93 -1.77 6.18 -19.13
C PHE A 93 -0.35 5.66 -19.41
N ALA A 94 -0.16 4.33 -19.41
CA ALA A 94 1.14 3.76 -19.67
C ALA A 94 1.69 4.10 -21.07
N GLN A 95 0.84 4.16 -22.09
CA GLN A 95 1.27 4.56 -23.44
C GLN A 95 1.60 6.04 -23.53
N GLU A 96 0.86 6.89 -22.83
CA GLU A 96 1.05 8.34 -22.85
C GLU A 96 2.34 8.76 -22.13
N TYR A 97 2.63 8.15 -20.96
CA TYR A 97 3.70 8.61 -20.06
C TYR A 97 4.94 7.70 -20.01
N LYS A 98 5.00 6.62 -20.81
CA LYS A 98 6.12 5.63 -20.76
C LYS A 98 7.50 6.21 -21.07
N ASP A 99 7.57 7.32 -21.80
CA ASP A 99 8.82 7.96 -22.22
C ASP A 99 9.19 9.18 -21.35
N ASP A 100 8.32 9.52 -20.37
CA ASP A 100 8.58 10.60 -19.42
C ASP A 100 9.74 10.27 -18.50
N LYS A 101 10.51 11.28 -18.16
CA LYS A 101 11.67 11.13 -17.28
C LYS A 101 11.32 11.30 -15.83
N VAL A 102 10.24 12.01 -15.54
CA VAL A 102 9.78 12.32 -14.19
C VAL A 102 8.27 12.21 -14.12
N ILE A 103 7.76 11.51 -13.14
CA ILE A 103 6.34 11.48 -12.78
C ILE A 103 6.24 11.61 -11.26
N TYR A 104 5.63 12.68 -10.77
CA TYR A 104 5.38 12.83 -9.33
C TYR A 104 4.09 12.13 -8.92
N THR A 105 4.04 11.63 -7.69
CA THR A 105 2.81 11.11 -7.12
C THR A 105 2.37 11.96 -5.95
N VAL A 106 1.05 12.19 -5.81
CA VAL A 106 0.48 13.03 -4.76
C VAL A 106 -0.69 12.29 -4.12
N ALA A 107 -0.72 12.22 -2.80
CA ALA A 107 -1.83 11.64 -2.05
C ALA A 107 -1.81 12.04 -0.58
N SER A 108 -2.89 11.73 0.13
CA SER A 108 -2.97 11.82 1.59
C SER A 108 -3.67 10.60 2.19
N GLY A 109 -3.76 10.54 3.51
CA GLY A 109 -4.49 9.50 4.23
C GLY A 109 -4.09 8.08 3.83
N ALA A 110 -5.05 7.19 3.70
CA ALA A 110 -4.82 5.80 3.32
C ALA A 110 -4.22 5.66 1.90
N GLY A 111 -4.50 6.60 1.00
CA GLY A 111 -3.94 6.63 -0.35
C GLY A 111 -2.43 6.90 -0.40
N TYR A 112 -1.88 7.55 0.64
CA TYR A 112 -0.46 7.92 0.66
C TYR A 112 0.48 6.70 0.57
N GLY A 113 0.16 5.61 1.27
CA GLY A 113 0.96 4.38 1.19
C GLY A 113 0.97 3.77 -0.22
N ALA A 114 -0.17 3.77 -0.90
CA ALA A 114 -0.27 3.31 -2.28
C ALA A 114 0.49 4.23 -3.25
N SER A 115 0.39 5.54 -3.06
CA SER A 115 1.11 6.56 -3.82
C SER A 115 2.63 6.43 -3.65
N TYR A 116 3.09 6.18 -2.41
CA TYR A 116 4.49 5.91 -2.12
C TYR A 116 4.99 4.65 -2.85
N LEU A 117 4.24 3.56 -2.79
CA LEU A 117 4.57 2.33 -3.51
C LEU A 117 4.63 2.58 -5.03
N GLN A 118 3.65 3.31 -5.58
CA GLN A 118 3.64 3.68 -7.00
C GLN A 118 4.90 4.46 -7.40
N SER A 119 5.31 5.44 -6.57
CA SER A 119 6.51 6.25 -6.82
C SER A 119 7.79 5.41 -6.73
N ILE A 120 8.02 4.75 -5.59
CA ILE A 120 9.30 4.11 -5.29
C ILE A 120 9.45 2.78 -6.02
N CYS A 121 8.44 1.90 -5.92
CA CYS A 121 8.57 0.54 -6.46
C CYS A 121 8.17 0.48 -7.95
N ILE A 122 7.09 1.14 -8.35
CA ILE A 122 6.62 1.01 -9.73
C ILE A 122 7.41 1.95 -10.66
N PHE A 123 7.41 3.26 -10.39
CA PHE A 123 8.07 4.21 -11.30
C PHE A 123 9.59 4.11 -11.21
N MET A 124 10.19 4.20 -10.02
CA MET A 124 11.65 4.25 -9.90
C MET A 124 12.30 2.88 -10.07
N GLU A 125 11.86 1.85 -9.34
CA GLU A 125 12.50 0.53 -9.33
C GLU A 125 12.22 -0.25 -10.61
N MET A 126 10.94 -0.32 -11.03
CA MET A 126 10.52 -1.17 -12.14
C MET A 126 10.59 -0.48 -13.49
N GLN A 127 10.29 0.81 -13.57
CA GLN A 127 10.21 1.56 -14.84
C GLN A 127 11.39 2.50 -15.08
N TRP A 128 12.23 2.75 -14.06
CA TRP A 128 13.37 3.67 -14.11
C TRP A 128 12.98 5.11 -14.44
N ILE A 129 11.77 5.49 -14.10
CA ILE A 129 11.25 6.86 -14.18
C ILE A 129 11.54 7.54 -12.85
N HIS A 130 12.14 8.74 -12.88
CA HIS A 130 12.34 9.53 -11.66
C HIS A 130 10.98 9.88 -11.04
N SER A 131 10.87 9.75 -9.73
CA SER A 131 9.63 10.02 -9.03
C SER A 131 9.88 10.50 -7.61
N ALA A 132 8.92 11.22 -7.06
CA ALA A 132 8.82 11.48 -5.64
C ALA A 132 7.36 11.42 -5.22
N CYS A 133 7.13 10.86 -4.02
CA CYS A 133 5.80 10.84 -3.42
C CYS A 133 5.64 12.09 -2.56
N ILE A 134 4.68 12.94 -2.90
CA ILE A 134 4.37 14.20 -2.22
C ILE A 134 3.10 13.99 -1.42
N HIS A 135 3.14 14.33 -0.12
CA HIS A 135 1.91 14.37 0.67
C HIS A 135 1.06 15.58 0.25
N SER A 136 -0.24 15.38 0.02
CA SER A 136 -1.13 16.45 -0.47
C SER A 136 -1.10 17.69 0.42
N GLY A 137 -0.98 17.53 1.75
CA GLY A 137 -0.86 18.64 2.69
C GLY A 137 0.44 19.43 2.55
N GLU A 138 1.49 18.87 1.96
CA GLU A 138 2.78 19.51 1.74
C GLU A 138 2.91 20.13 0.33
N PHE A 139 1.96 19.83 -0.56
CA PHE A 139 2.04 20.23 -1.95
C PHE A 139 2.26 21.74 -2.11
N PHE A 140 1.54 22.56 -1.35
CA PHE A 140 1.64 24.02 -1.39
C PHE A 140 2.82 24.62 -0.60
N HIS A 141 3.66 23.80 0.05
CA HIS A 141 4.85 24.24 0.77
C HIS A 141 6.14 24.17 -0.08
N GLY A 142 6.00 24.11 -1.40
CA GLY A 142 7.13 24.11 -2.32
C GLY A 142 6.90 23.27 -3.57
N PRO A 143 6.41 22.02 -3.48
CA PRO A 143 6.24 21.17 -4.66
C PRO A 143 5.40 21.78 -5.78
N PHE A 144 4.43 22.63 -5.48
CA PHE A 144 3.62 23.29 -6.50
C PHE A 144 4.44 24.20 -7.44
N GLU A 145 5.58 24.72 -6.98
CA GLU A 145 6.46 25.59 -7.79
C GLU A 145 7.10 24.86 -8.97
N ILE A 146 7.19 23.53 -8.94
CA ILE A 146 7.72 22.75 -10.05
C ILE A 146 6.64 22.26 -11.01
N THR A 147 5.38 22.70 -10.83
CA THR A 147 4.30 22.31 -11.73
C THR A 147 4.36 23.10 -13.03
N ASP A 148 4.32 22.39 -14.15
CA ASP A 148 4.22 22.96 -15.48
C ASP A 148 3.35 22.08 -16.40
N ALA A 149 3.18 22.48 -17.63
CA ALA A 149 2.36 21.75 -18.61
C ALA A 149 2.99 20.42 -19.08
N ASN A 150 4.25 20.15 -18.75
CA ASN A 150 5.01 19.03 -19.27
C ASN A 150 5.39 18.02 -18.17
N THR A 151 5.19 18.36 -16.91
CA THR A 151 5.53 17.49 -15.77
C THR A 151 4.28 16.78 -15.26
N PRO A 152 4.16 15.46 -15.47
CA PRO A 152 2.98 14.72 -15.03
C PRO A 152 2.96 14.55 -13.49
N PHE A 153 1.78 14.75 -12.93
CA PHE A 153 1.46 14.47 -11.53
C PHE A 153 0.36 13.42 -11.47
N PHE A 154 0.67 12.28 -10.85
CA PHE A 154 -0.29 11.21 -10.60
C PHE A 154 -0.95 11.43 -9.23
N VAL A 155 -2.14 12.01 -9.23
CA VAL A 155 -2.88 12.35 -8.01
C VAL A 155 -3.82 11.20 -7.64
N GLN A 156 -3.68 10.68 -6.42
CA GLN A 156 -4.58 9.68 -5.86
C GLN A 156 -5.50 10.35 -4.83
N LEU A 157 -6.77 10.40 -5.13
CA LEU A 157 -7.78 10.94 -4.22
C LEU A 157 -8.17 9.86 -3.20
N SER A 158 -7.82 10.08 -1.94
CA SER A 158 -8.21 9.18 -0.86
C SER A 158 -9.71 9.21 -0.58
N GLU A 159 -10.27 8.10 -0.18
CA GLU A 159 -11.58 8.06 0.48
C GLU A 159 -11.42 8.42 1.98
N GLY A 160 -12.42 9.06 2.56
CA GLY A 160 -12.42 9.38 3.98
C GLY A 160 -12.05 10.83 4.30
N SER A 161 -11.61 11.07 5.54
CA SER A 161 -11.48 12.42 6.12
C SER A 161 -10.40 13.30 5.47
N THR A 162 -9.45 12.72 4.78
CA THR A 162 -8.35 13.47 4.12
C THR A 162 -8.67 13.86 2.68
N ARG A 163 -9.73 13.33 2.09
CA ARG A 163 -10.11 13.64 0.69
C ARG A 163 -10.17 15.13 0.37
N PRO A 164 -10.72 16.01 1.23
CA PRO A 164 -10.73 17.46 0.94
C PRO A 164 -9.35 18.10 0.79
N VAL A 165 -8.30 17.44 1.32
CA VAL A 165 -6.90 17.90 1.13
C VAL A 165 -6.40 17.50 -0.25
N ASP A 166 -6.78 16.32 -0.74
CA ASP A 166 -6.40 15.84 -2.07
C ASP A 166 -7.12 16.59 -3.21
N GLU A 167 -8.31 17.11 -2.95
CA GLU A 167 -9.14 17.84 -3.93
C GLU A 167 -8.81 19.34 -4.03
N ARG A 168 -7.94 19.84 -3.18
CA ARG A 168 -7.57 21.26 -3.08
C ARG A 168 -6.54 21.67 -4.12
#